data_e29d7f000f18976f530aae4042a65d77
#
_entry.id   e29d7f000f18976f530aae4042a65d77
#
_cell.length_a   1.000
_cell.length_b   1.000
_cell.length_c   1.000
_cell.angle_alpha   90.00
_cell.angle_beta   90.00
_cell.angle_gamma   90.00
#
_symmetry.space_group_name_H-M   'P 1'
#
loop_
_entity.id
_entity.type
_entity.pdbx_description
1 polymer ?
#
loop_
_entity_poly.entity_id
_entity_poly.type
_entity_poly.pdbx_seq_one_letter_code
_entity_poly.pdbx_strand_id
1 'polypeptide(L)'
;QIQPLAKPHIATVCNSMWALTDFTEANGATRLVPGSHRWQNPDYFAGDMNVATIPAEMSKGSVLVWHGSTWHGGGANMTSDEVRVGIAMNYCAGFIRQQENQQLGIPSDVMAGFSPELRQLCGLGMYRGLTGNIEKRSPAEMLYGDPPETQLWDAEPITTNT
;
A
#
# COMPACT_ATOMS: atom_id res chain seq x y z
N GLN A 1 9.91 -4.37 2.25
CA GLN A 1 10.03 -4.73 0.83
C GLN A 1 11.38 -4.25 0.30
N ILE A 2 12.18 -5.16 -0.23
CA ILE A 2 13.43 -4.81 -0.92
C ILE A 2 13.04 -4.29 -2.30
N GLN A 3 13.16 -3.00 -2.51
CA GLN A 3 12.94 -2.40 -3.81
C GLN A 3 14.25 -2.41 -4.60
N PRO A 4 14.27 -2.91 -5.83
CA PRO A 4 15.49 -2.99 -6.63
C PRO A 4 15.93 -1.63 -7.18
N LEU A 5 15.22 -0.57 -6.89
CA LEU A 5 15.48 0.77 -7.41
C LEU A 5 16.46 1.53 -6.53
N ALA A 6 17.43 2.19 -7.17
CA ALA A 6 18.30 3.14 -6.47
C ALA A 6 17.49 4.27 -5.86
N LYS A 7 17.86 4.70 -4.66
CA LYS A 7 17.20 5.82 -3.97
C LYS A 7 17.89 7.15 -4.25
N PRO A 8 17.14 8.27 -4.23
CA PRO A 8 15.68 8.33 -4.12
C PRO A 8 14.98 7.91 -5.40
N HIS A 9 13.85 7.25 -5.30
CA HIS A 9 13.01 6.88 -6.44
C HIS A 9 11.58 7.39 -6.24
N ILE A 10 10.77 7.37 -7.31
CA ILE A 10 9.34 7.69 -7.21
C ILE A 10 8.66 6.74 -6.22
N ALA A 11 7.64 7.24 -5.52
CA ALA A 11 6.84 6.43 -4.62
C ALA A 11 6.05 5.39 -5.42
N THR A 12 6.42 4.12 -5.30
CA THR A 12 5.72 2.99 -5.93
C THR A 12 4.83 2.23 -4.97
N VAL A 13 5.05 2.40 -3.67
CA VAL A 13 4.30 1.76 -2.60
C VAL A 13 3.98 2.78 -1.52
N CYS A 14 2.76 2.73 -1.03
CA CYS A 14 2.27 3.48 0.12
C CYS A 14 1.75 2.48 1.15
N ASN A 15 2.19 2.60 2.39
CA ASN A 15 1.70 1.77 3.48
C ASN A 15 0.79 2.60 4.38
N SER A 16 -0.20 1.95 4.96
CA SER A 16 -1.02 2.54 6.01
C SER A 16 -1.21 1.59 7.18
N MET A 17 -1.37 2.15 8.37
CA MET A 17 -1.71 1.44 9.59
C MET A 17 -2.92 2.11 10.24
N TRP A 18 -3.97 1.35 10.40
CA TRP A 18 -5.25 1.78 10.95
C TRP A 18 -5.34 1.31 12.40
N ALA A 19 -5.42 2.25 13.33
CA ALA A 19 -5.45 1.94 14.76
C ALA A 19 -6.85 1.50 15.20
N LEU A 20 -7.01 0.23 15.56
CA LEU A 20 -8.25 -0.30 16.15
C LEU A 20 -8.26 -0.19 17.67
N THR A 21 -7.11 0.02 18.29
CA THR A 21 -6.89 0.42 19.69
C THR A 21 -5.95 1.61 19.71
N ASP A 22 -5.74 2.23 20.85
CA ASP A 22 -4.67 3.23 21.00
C ASP A 22 -3.31 2.60 20.78
N PHE A 23 -2.41 3.32 20.10
CA PHE A 23 -1.02 2.96 19.90
C PHE A 23 -0.17 3.85 20.78
N THR A 24 0.55 3.27 21.71
CA THR A 24 1.51 3.95 22.58
C THR A 24 2.89 3.31 22.46
N GLU A 25 3.94 4.01 22.83
CA GLU A 25 5.26 3.40 22.88
C GLU A 25 5.26 2.17 23.80
N ALA A 26 4.56 2.24 24.92
CA ALA A 26 4.49 1.15 25.91
C ALA A 26 3.81 -0.11 25.36
N ASN A 27 2.74 0.01 24.55
CA ASN A 27 2.04 -1.15 23.99
C ASN A 27 2.54 -1.56 22.60
N GLY A 28 3.71 -1.04 22.18
CA GLY A 28 4.39 -1.49 20.99
C GLY A 28 3.94 -0.79 19.70
N ALA A 29 3.69 0.52 19.75
CA ALA A 29 3.43 1.32 18.56
C ALA A 29 4.46 1.06 17.45
N THR A 30 4.03 1.15 16.19
CA THR A 30 4.92 1.03 15.04
C THR A 30 6.05 2.04 15.14
N ARG A 31 7.28 1.59 14.97
CA ARG A 31 8.47 2.44 15.00
C ARG A 31 8.89 2.79 13.58
N LEU A 32 9.23 4.04 13.37
CA LEU A 32 9.63 4.60 12.09
C LEU A 32 11.00 5.25 12.18
N VAL A 33 11.73 5.22 11.06
CA VAL A 33 12.96 6.01 10.87
C VAL A 33 12.66 7.16 9.91
N PRO A 34 12.41 8.37 10.40
CA PRO A 34 12.08 9.51 9.55
C PRO A 34 13.18 9.78 8.50
N GLY A 35 12.77 10.04 7.27
CA GLY A 35 13.69 10.35 6.16
C GLY A 35 14.41 9.16 5.53
N SER A 36 14.32 7.96 6.10
CA SER A 36 15.05 6.76 5.62
C SER A 36 14.68 6.33 4.20
N HIS A 37 13.52 6.71 3.69
CA HIS A 37 13.13 6.48 2.29
C HIS A 37 14.10 7.13 1.28
N ARG A 38 14.90 8.12 1.71
CA ARG A 38 15.92 8.81 0.88
C ARG A 38 17.31 8.20 1.00
N TRP A 39 17.53 7.34 1.99
CA TRP A 39 18.86 6.78 2.22
C TRP A 39 19.20 5.77 1.13
N GLN A 40 20.45 5.80 0.67
CA GLN A 40 20.99 4.73 -0.14
C GLN A 40 20.94 3.45 0.70
N ASN A 41 20.65 2.32 0.07
CA ASN A 41 20.54 1.06 0.79
C ASN A 41 21.87 0.75 1.51
N PRO A 42 21.92 0.81 2.82
CA PRO A 42 22.98 0.11 3.53
C PRO A 42 22.71 -1.38 3.38
N ASP A 43 23.72 -2.16 3.60
CA ASP A 43 23.62 -3.60 3.59
C ASP A 43 22.62 -4.06 4.67
N TYR A 44 21.41 -4.44 4.28
CA TYR A 44 20.34 -4.87 5.21
C TYR A 44 20.76 -6.07 6.06
N PHE A 45 21.81 -6.75 5.67
CA PHE A 45 22.32 -7.94 6.32
C PHE A 45 23.58 -7.68 7.15
N ALA A 46 24.10 -6.47 7.18
CA ALA A 46 25.35 -6.12 7.86
C ALA A 46 25.27 -6.02 9.40
N GLY A 47 24.25 -6.58 10.04
CA GLY A 47 24.18 -6.65 11.50
C GLY A 47 23.73 -5.31 12.15
N ASP A 48 23.84 -5.19 13.45
CA ASP A 48 23.36 -4.14 14.35
C ASP A 48 23.31 -2.72 13.75
N MET A 49 22.19 -2.38 13.13
CA MET A 49 21.94 -1.00 12.74
C MET A 49 21.28 -0.30 13.92
N ASN A 50 22.09 0.33 14.77
CA ASN A 50 21.62 1.20 15.83
C ASN A 50 21.08 2.51 15.23
N VAL A 51 19.87 2.44 14.66
CA VAL A 51 19.23 3.58 14.03
C VAL A 51 18.16 4.14 14.97
N ALA A 52 18.21 5.45 15.22
CA ALA A 52 17.18 6.10 16.01
C ALA A 52 15.81 5.98 15.35
N THR A 53 14.85 5.43 16.07
CA THR A 53 13.46 5.28 15.64
C THR A 53 12.54 6.11 16.53
N ILE A 54 11.42 6.53 15.98
CA ILE A 54 10.35 7.17 16.74
C ILE A 54 9.11 6.27 16.78
N PRO A 55 8.39 6.19 17.90
CA PRO A 55 7.11 5.49 17.96
C PRO A 55 6.04 6.31 17.25
N ALA A 56 5.20 5.67 16.46
CA ALA A 56 4.01 6.28 15.87
C ALA A 56 2.84 6.14 16.85
N GLU A 57 2.85 6.98 17.90
CA GLU A 57 1.76 7.02 18.85
C GLU A 57 0.53 7.65 18.21
N MET A 58 -0.65 7.05 18.39
CA MET A 58 -1.89 7.54 17.81
C MET A 58 -3.10 6.95 18.52
N SER A 59 -4.18 7.71 18.59
CA SER A 59 -5.44 7.27 19.17
C SER A 59 -6.14 6.26 18.26
N LYS A 60 -6.96 5.39 18.84
CA LYS A 60 -7.92 4.56 18.13
C LYS A 60 -8.69 5.36 17.07
N GLY A 61 -8.84 4.80 15.88
CA GLY A 61 -9.49 5.44 14.72
C GLY A 61 -8.55 6.30 13.88
N SER A 62 -7.31 6.53 14.31
CA SER A 62 -6.30 7.23 13.52
C SER A 62 -5.73 6.33 12.43
N VAL A 63 -5.20 6.97 11.39
CA VAL A 63 -4.49 6.28 10.29
C VAL A 63 -3.12 6.92 10.13
N LEU A 64 -2.09 6.08 10.21
CA LEU A 64 -0.73 6.43 9.86
C LEU A 64 -0.47 6.03 8.40
N VAL A 65 0.04 6.96 7.59
CA VAL A 65 0.42 6.70 6.19
C VAL A 65 1.89 7.03 5.99
N TRP A 66 2.64 6.14 5.32
CA TRP A 66 4.06 6.37 5.06
C TRP A 66 4.52 5.79 3.73
N HIS A 67 5.59 6.35 3.19
CA HIS A 67 6.23 5.89 1.97
C HIS A 67 6.76 4.46 2.14
N GLY A 68 6.49 3.57 1.20
CA GLY A 68 6.84 2.15 1.30
C GLY A 68 8.33 1.84 1.51
N SER A 69 9.22 2.79 1.17
CA SER A 69 10.66 2.66 1.43
C SER A 69 11.12 3.22 2.78
N THR A 70 10.21 3.74 3.60
CA THR A 70 10.54 4.17 4.96
C THR A 70 10.82 2.94 5.83
N TRP A 71 11.93 2.96 6.54
CA TRP A 71 12.26 1.89 7.47
C TRP A 71 11.33 1.94 8.66
N HIS A 72 10.77 0.80 8.98
CA HIS A 72 9.79 0.66 10.05
C HIS A 72 9.81 -0.76 10.62
N GLY A 73 9.27 -0.88 11.80
CA GLY A 73 9.14 -2.17 12.48
C GLY A 73 8.09 -2.11 13.59
N GLY A 74 7.80 -3.24 14.19
CA GLY A 74 6.98 -3.31 15.41
C GLY A 74 7.76 -2.79 16.61
N GLY A 75 7.09 -2.06 17.49
CA GLY A 75 7.58 -1.80 18.84
C GLY A 75 7.37 -3.04 19.74
N ALA A 76 8.14 -3.15 20.81
CA ALA A 76 7.90 -4.15 21.83
C ALA A 76 6.70 -3.72 22.70
N ASN A 77 5.78 -4.64 22.94
CA ASN A 77 4.74 -4.42 23.95
C ASN A 77 5.32 -4.73 25.32
N MET A 78 5.47 -3.71 26.15
CA MET A 78 6.00 -3.79 27.51
C MET A 78 4.89 -3.80 28.56
N THR A 79 3.62 -3.75 28.15
CA THR A 79 2.46 -3.81 29.05
C THR A 79 2.13 -5.28 29.38
N SER A 80 1.49 -5.50 30.51
CA SER A 80 1.09 -6.85 30.95
C SER A 80 -0.28 -7.27 30.47
N ASP A 81 -1.12 -6.30 30.10
CA ASP A 81 -2.57 -6.49 29.92
C ASP A 81 -3.16 -5.78 28.70
N GLU A 82 -2.36 -4.98 27.97
CA GLU A 82 -2.83 -4.32 26.75
C GLU A 82 -2.54 -5.16 25.51
N VAL A 83 -3.53 -5.23 24.62
CA VAL A 83 -3.39 -5.80 23.27
C VAL A 83 -3.57 -4.69 22.25
N ARG A 84 -2.51 -4.38 21.53
CA ARG A 84 -2.56 -3.41 20.44
C ARG A 84 -3.05 -4.08 19.15
N VAL A 85 -4.12 -3.59 18.59
CA VAL A 85 -4.72 -4.11 17.36
C VAL A 85 -4.71 -3.04 16.27
N GLY A 86 -4.22 -3.38 15.10
CA GLY A 86 -4.24 -2.51 13.93
C GLY A 86 -4.37 -3.30 12.63
N ILE A 87 -4.83 -2.63 11.58
CA ILE A 87 -4.90 -3.18 10.22
C ILE A 87 -3.81 -2.52 9.39
N ALA A 88 -2.90 -3.33 8.84
CA ALA A 88 -1.90 -2.87 7.88
C ALA A 88 -2.42 -3.05 6.46
N MET A 89 -2.41 -1.96 5.68
CA MET A 89 -2.78 -1.98 4.27
C MET A 89 -1.63 -1.46 3.43
N ASN A 90 -1.26 -2.20 2.39
CA ASN A 90 -0.20 -1.84 1.46
C ASN A 90 -0.81 -1.55 0.09
N TYR A 91 -0.57 -0.34 -0.41
CA TYR A 91 -0.98 0.07 -1.75
C TYR A 91 0.24 0.16 -2.65
N CYS A 92 0.13 -0.33 -3.87
CA CYS A 92 1.16 -0.15 -4.88
C CYS A 92 0.60 0.61 -6.09
N ALA A 93 1.51 1.24 -6.85
CA ALA A 93 1.14 1.85 -8.12
C ALA A 93 0.56 0.78 -9.06
N GLY A 94 -0.43 1.15 -9.89
CA GLY A 94 -1.16 0.20 -10.73
C GLY A 94 -0.32 -0.56 -11.77
N PHE A 95 0.92 -0.13 -12.01
CA PHE A 95 1.91 -0.84 -12.86
C PHE A 95 2.85 -1.76 -12.06
N ILE A 96 2.65 -1.86 -10.73
CA ILE A 96 3.42 -2.73 -9.85
C ILE A 96 2.55 -3.92 -9.45
N ARG A 97 3.13 -5.11 -9.53
CA ARG A 97 2.43 -6.30 -9.05
C ARG A 97 2.22 -6.21 -7.53
N GLN A 98 1.01 -6.50 -7.09
CA GLN A 98 0.65 -6.58 -5.68
C GLN A 98 1.52 -7.61 -4.95
N GLN A 99 1.85 -7.34 -3.69
CA GLN A 99 2.59 -8.26 -2.84
C GLN A 99 1.79 -9.53 -2.57
N GLU A 100 0.50 -9.38 -2.27
CA GLU A 100 -0.46 -10.47 -2.18
C GLU A 100 -1.37 -10.45 -3.41
N ASN A 101 -1.58 -11.60 -4.02
CA ASN A 101 -2.43 -11.71 -5.20
C ASN A 101 -3.90 -11.72 -4.79
N GLN A 102 -4.47 -10.54 -4.58
CA GLN A 102 -5.86 -10.37 -4.17
C GLN A 102 -6.86 -10.82 -5.25
N GLN A 103 -6.48 -10.74 -6.52
CA GLN A 103 -7.34 -11.16 -7.63
C GLN A 103 -7.67 -12.67 -7.56
N LEU A 104 -6.76 -13.49 -7.07
CA LEU A 104 -6.93 -14.92 -6.90
C LEU A 104 -7.17 -15.34 -5.45
N GLY A 105 -6.70 -14.55 -4.49
CA GLY A 105 -6.77 -14.88 -3.07
C GLY A 105 -8.12 -14.56 -2.43
N ILE A 106 -8.85 -13.59 -2.96
CA ILE A 106 -10.19 -13.25 -2.46
C ILE A 106 -11.23 -14.12 -3.18
N PRO A 107 -12.09 -14.85 -2.45
CA PRO A 107 -13.16 -15.64 -3.06
C PRO A 107 -14.07 -14.78 -3.96
N SER A 108 -14.48 -15.32 -5.10
CA SER A 108 -15.23 -14.57 -6.12
C SER A 108 -16.58 -14.05 -5.63
N ASP A 109 -17.25 -14.76 -4.74
CA ASP A 109 -18.49 -14.34 -4.10
C ASP A 109 -18.28 -13.15 -3.14
N VAL A 110 -17.16 -13.12 -2.44
CA VAL A 110 -16.76 -11.97 -1.60
C VAL A 110 -16.43 -10.78 -2.48
N MET A 111 -15.64 -10.99 -3.55
CA MET A 111 -15.26 -9.95 -4.51
C MET A 111 -16.48 -9.35 -5.21
N ALA A 112 -17.50 -10.15 -5.51
CA ALA A 112 -18.76 -9.69 -6.10
C ALA A 112 -19.52 -8.71 -5.19
N GLY A 113 -19.35 -8.81 -3.87
CA GLY A 113 -19.94 -7.91 -2.89
C GLY A 113 -19.20 -6.56 -2.73
N PHE A 114 -18.04 -6.38 -3.33
CA PHE A 114 -17.26 -5.14 -3.23
C PHE A 114 -17.84 -4.06 -4.14
N SER A 115 -17.57 -2.78 -3.79
CA SER A 115 -17.83 -1.68 -4.72
C SER A 115 -16.86 -1.73 -5.91
N PRO A 116 -17.20 -1.08 -7.05
CA PRO A 116 -16.28 -0.96 -8.19
C PRO A 116 -14.90 -0.42 -7.80
N GLU A 117 -14.85 0.62 -6.94
CA GLU A 117 -13.60 1.23 -6.46
C GLU A 117 -12.76 0.23 -5.67
N LEU A 118 -13.41 -0.57 -4.81
CA LEU A 118 -12.68 -1.57 -4.02
C LEU A 118 -12.16 -2.69 -4.91
N ARG A 119 -12.91 -3.12 -5.92
CA ARG A 119 -12.42 -4.07 -6.92
C ARG A 119 -11.21 -3.53 -7.69
N GLN A 120 -11.21 -2.24 -8.07
CA GLN A 120 -10.05 -1.59 -8.69
C GLN A 120 -8.83 -1.61 -7.77
N LEU A 121 -9.01 -1.28 -6.47
CA LEU A 121 -7.93 -1.35 -5.47
C LEU A 121 -7.40 -2.79 -5.28
N CYS A 122 -8.24 -3.80 -5.46
CA CYS A 122 -7.83 -5.21 -5.48
C CYS A 122 -7.13 -5.62 -6.79
N GLY A 123 -6.92 -4.69 -7.74
CA GLY A 123 -6.19 -4.91 -8.97
C GLY A 123 -7.05 -5.39 -10.13
N LEU A 124 -8.37 -5.26 -10.07
CA LEU A 124 -9.29 -5.60 -11.15
C LEU A 124 -9.58 -4.43 -12.10
N GLY A 125 -8.97 -3.26 -11.85
CA GLY A 125 -9.01 -2.11 -12.76
C GLY A 125 -7.86 -2.11 -13.77
N MET A 126 -7.91 -1.17 -14.70
CA MET A 126 -6.84 -0.90 -15.66
C MET A 126 -5.98 0.29 -15.22
N TYR A 127 -4.66 0.16 -15.21
CA TYR A 127 -3.79 1.31 -15.00
C TYR A 127 -3.69 2.13 -16.28
N ARG A 128 -4.11 3.39 -16.21
CA ARG A 128 -4.16 4.35 -17.33
C ARG A 128 -4.92 3.81 -18.56
N GLY A 129 -5.98 3.05 -18.33
CA GLY A 129 -6.82 2.53 -19.41
C GLY A 129 -6.13 1.53 -20.34
N LEU A 130 -5.01 0.92 -19.91
CA LEU A 130 -4.24 0.00 -20.74
C LEU A 130 -3.75 -1.23 -19.96
N THR A 131 -2.92 -1.02 -18.94
CA THR A 131 -2.24 -2.13 -18.27
C THR A 131 -3.19 -2.91 -17.37
N GLY A 132 -3.23 -4.23 -17.51
CA GLY A 132 -4.10 -5.12 -16.75
C GLY A 132 -5.42 -5.47 -17.46
N ASN A 133 -5.59 -5.06 -18.73
CA ASN A 133 -6.81 -5.33 -19.48
C ASN A 133 -6.99 -6.81 -19.87
N ILE A 134 -8.25 -7.20 -20.09
CA ILE A 134 -8.66 -8.43 -20.76
C ILE A 134 -9.42 -8.01 -22.03
N GLU A 135 -8.85 -8.25 -23.19
CA GLU A 135 -9.46 -7.88 -24.48
C GLU A 135 -9.93 -6.41 -24.53
N LYS A 136 -9.07 -5.51 -24.04
CA LYS A 136 -9.29 -4.05 -23.96
C LYS A 136 -10.35 -3.61 -22.93
N ARG A 137 -10.78 -4.46 -22.04
CA ARG A 137 -11.72 -4.15 -20.94
C ARG A 137 -11.07 -4.40 -19.59
N SER A 138 -11.58 -3.77 -18.55
CA SER A 138 -11.10 -4.07 -17.20
C SER A 138 -11.55 -5.46 -16.75
N PRO A 139 -10.76 -6.16 -15.94
CA PRO A 139 -11.21 -7.42 -15.34
C PRO A 139 -12.51 -7.28 -14.54
N ALA A 140 -12.73 -6.15 -13.87
CA ALA A 140 -13.95 -5.89 -13.10
C ALA A 140 -15.19 -5.77 -14.01
N GLU A 141 -15.07 -5.12 -15.17
CA GLU A 141 -16.13 -5.11 -16.17
C GLU A 141 -16.47 -6.51 -16.67
N MET A 142 -15.44 -7.30 -17.00
CA MET A 142 -15.61 -8.64 -17.57
C MET A 142 -16.20 -9.65 -16.59
N LEU A 143 -15.79 -9.58 -15.33
CA LEU A 143 -16.13 -10.60 -14.33
C LEU A 143 -17.34 -10.22 -13.48
N TYR A 144 -17.59 -8.94 -13.28
CA TYR A 144 -18.60 -8.45 -12.33
C TYR A 144 -19.59 -7.45 -12.93
N GLY A 145 -19.44 -7.11 -14.20
CA GLY A 145 -20.32 -6.15 -14.88
C GLY A 145 -20.16 -4.70 -14.41
N ASP A 146 -18.98 -4.33 -13.93
CA ASP A 146 -18.69 -2.95 -13.56
C ASP A 146 -18.78 -2.03 -14.78
N PRO A 147 -18.99 -0.72 -14.57
CA PRO A 147 -18.98 0.25 -15.65
C PRO A 147 -17.67 0.20 -16.44
N PRO A 148 -17.70 0.42 -17.76
CA PRO A 148 -16.49 0.50 -18.57
C PRO A 148 -15.54 1.58 -18.06
N GLU A 149 -14.26 1.28 -18.02
CA GLU A 149 -13.21 2.26 -17.73
C GLU A 149 -12.78 2.96 -19.03
N THR A 150 -12.48 4.28 -18.96
CA THR A 150 -11.93 5.02 -20.09
C THR A 150 -10.60 4.40 -20.51
N GLN A 151 -10.51 4.03 -21.78
CA GLN A 151 -9.32 3.43 -22.37
C GLN A 151 -8.35 4.52 -22.84
N LEU A 152 -7.05 4.21 -22.85
CA LEU A 152 -6.03 5.18 -23.25
C LEU A 152 -6.26 5.73 -24.67
N TRP A 153 -6.72 4.89 -25.58
CA TRP A 153 -6.97 5.28 -26.99
C TRP A 153 -8.31 5.97 -27.20
N ASP A 154 -9.19 6.00 -26.21
CA ASP A 154 -10.45 6.75 -26.22
C ASP A 154 -10.31 8.12 -25.52
N ALA A 155 -9.15 8.36 -24.91
CA ALA A 155 -8.89 9.62 -24.22
C ALA A 155 -8.77 10.78 -25.24
N GLU A 156 -9.42 11.90 -24.93
CA GLU A 156 -9.23 13.14 -25.69
C GLU A 156 -7.74 13.50 -25.77
N PRO A 157 -7.26 13.98 -26.94
CA PRO A 157 -5.88 14.42 -27.06
C PRO A 157 -5.57 15.50 -26.02
N ILE A 158 -4.42 15.36 -25.34
CA ILE A 158 -3.95 16.39 -24.41
C ILE A 158 -3.73 17.67 -25.22
N THR A 159 -4.62 18.64 -25.08
CA THR A 159 -4.40 19.98 -25.61
C THR A 159 -3.31 20.63 -24.77
N THR A 160 -2.08 20.65 -25.30
CA THR A 160 -1.00 21.47 -24.72
C THR A 160 -1.36 22.93 -25.01
N ASN A 161 -1.86 23.62 -23.99
CA ASN A 161 -1.87 25.09 -24.03
C ASN A 161 -0.41 25.53 -24.04
N THR A 162 0.09 25.91 -25.23
CA THR A 162 1.36 26.61 -25.44
C THR A 162 1.24 28.03 -24.97
#